data_913e2262d0bbdda61ea0932e14730e82
#
_entry.id   913e2262d0bbdda61ea0932e14730e82
#
_cell.length_a   1.000
_cell.length_b   1.000
_cell.length_c   1.000
_cell.angle_alpha   90.00
_cell.angle_beta   90.00
_cell.angle_gamma   90.00
#
_symmetry.space_group_name_H-M   'P 1'
#
loop_
_entity.id
_entity.type
_entity.pdbx_description
1 polymer ?
#
loop_
_entity_poly.entity_id
_entity_poly.type
_entity_poly.pdbx_seq_one_letter_code
_entity_poly.pdbx_strand_id
1 'polypeptide(L)'
;MEIILMRHGKPAFNGAATLPASDMADWIAQYDLAGIGRDIPPEAGGELARRARITVSSPLPRALASLKALGREPRLIDEVFSEAALPVYPLPGLRLSPASWAVLFRVMWLCGLSRNVESLTLAKRRARQAAGALINMANEDDGPVLLMGHGMMNRLIAKE
;
A
#
# COMPACT_ATOMS: atom_id res chain seq x y z
N MET A 1 -18.72 9.90 11.76
CA MET A 1 -17.35 9.74 11.23
C MET A 1 -17.16 8.31 10.74
N GLU A 2 -16.75 8.10 9.49
CA GLU A 2 -16.41 6.78 8.91
C GLU A 2 -15.14 6.91 8.09
N ILE A 3 -14.19 6.00 8.30
CA ILE A 3 -12.93 5.91 7.51
C ILE A 3 -12.90 4.55 6.85
N ILE A 4 -12.79 4.54 5.52
CA ILE A 4 -12.78 3.35 4.68
C ILE A 4 -11.34 3.13 4.22
N LEU A 5 -10.70 2.05 4.68
CA LEU A 5 -9.35 1.68 4.25
C LEU A 5 -9.45 0.62 3.14
N MET A 6 -9.12 1.03 1.92
CA MET A 6 -9.17 0.14 0.75
C MET A 6 -7.76 -0.15 0.26
N ARG A 7 -7.50 -1.41 -0.08
CA ARG A 7 -6.25 -1.82 -0.71
C ARG A 7 -6.39 -1.73 -2.22
N HIS A 8 -5.33 -1.26 -2.89
CA HIS A 8 -5.24 -1.24 -4.36
C HIS A 8 -5.51 -2.61 -4.99
N GLY A 9 -5.98 -2.61 -6.23
CA GLY A 9 -6.19 -3.80 -7.05
C GLY A 9 -4.87 -4.53 -7.38
N LYS A 10 -4.99 -5.70 -8.03
CA LYS A 10 -3.82 -6.50 -8.40
C LYS A 10 -2.94 -5.75 -9.40
N PRO A 11 -1.64 -5.55 -9.11
CA PRO A 11 -0.74 -4.88 -10.04
C PRO A 11 -0.57 -5.66 -11.34
N ALA A 12 -0.52 -4.92 -12.45
CA ALA A 12 -0.24 -5.45 -13.79
C ALA A 12 1.27 -5.60 -13.97
N PHE A 13 1.86 -6.58 -13.29
CA PHE A 13 3.29 -6.84 -13.34
C PHE A 13 3.58 -8.34 -13.51
N ASN A 14 4.25 -8.68 -14.60
CA ASN A 14 4.68 -10.03 -14.90
C ASN A 14 6.20 -10.11 -14.69
N GLY A 15 6.60 -10.50 -13.49
CA GLY A 15 8.00 -10.73 -13.14
C GLY A 15 8.40 -12.19 -13.28
N ALA A 16 9.68 -12.47 -13.04
CA ALA A 16 10.21 -13.84 -13.03
C ALA A 16 9.47 -14.73 -12.00
N ALA A 17 9.28 -16.00 -12.34
CA ALA A 17 8.65 -16.97 -11.44
C ALA A 17 9.46 -17.17 -10.15
N THR A 18 10.80 -17.21 -10.28
CA THR A 18 11.75 -17.24 -9.16
C THR A 18 12.94 -16.36 -9.44
N LEU A 19 13.53 -15.76 -8.41
CA LEU A 19 14.75 -14.95 -8.51
C LEU A 19 15.58 -15.06 -7.22
N PRO A 20 16.88 -14.75 -7.28
CA PRO A 20 17.70 -14.65 -6.09
C PRO A 20 17.37 -13.38 -5.29
N ALA A 21 17.72 -13.35 -4.02
CA ALA A 21 17.50 -12.19 -3.14
C ALA A 21 18.14 -10.90 -3.69
N SER A 22 19.29 -11.00 -4.39
CA SER A 22 19.99 -9.86 -4.99
C SER A 22 19.12 -9.06 -5.97
N ASP A 23 18.22 -9.72 -6.67
CA ASP A 23 17.42 -9.12 -7.73
C ASP A 23 16.09 -8.56 -7.20
N MET A 24 15.79 -8.79 -5.92
CA MET A 24 14.53 -8.32 -5.31
C MET A 24 14.41 -6.80 -5.25
N ALA A 25 15.52 -6.08 -5.11
CA ALA A 25 15.47 -4.61 -5.09
C ALA A 25 14.98 -4.05 -6.43
N ASP A 26 15.55 -4.55 -7.54
CA ASP A 26 15.14 -4.15 -8.89
C ASP A 26 13.70 -4.62 -9.19
N TRP A 27 13.35 -5.82 -8.75
CA TRP A 27 12.00 -6.34 -8.90
C TRP A 27 10.98 -5.45 -8.17
N ILE A 28 11.27 -5.02 -6.92
CA ILE A 28 10.41 -4.12 -6.15
C ILE A 28 10.29 -2.77 -6.85
N ALA A 29 11.40 -2.20 -7.35
CA ALA A 29 11.38 -0.92 -8.06
C ALA A 29 10.46 -0.97 -9.29
N GLN A 30 10.54 -2.04 -10.10
CA GLN A 30 9.66 -2.24 -11.24
C GLN A 30 8.19 -2.47 -10.84
N TYR A 31 7.96 -3.25 -9.77
CA TYR A 31 6.63 -3.47 -9.22
C TYR A 31 5.98 -2.17 -8.71
N ASP A 32 6.77 -1.26 -8.14
CA ASP A 32 6.27 0.03 -7.64
C ASP A 32 5.86 0.98 -8.78
N LEU A 33 6.43 0.82 -9.97
CA LEU A 33 6.04 1.55 -11.18
C LEU A 33 4.79 0.97 -11.85
N ALA A 34 4.35 -0.24 -11.48
CA ALA A 34 3.21 -0.88 -12.09
C ALA A 34 1.88 -0.27 -11.65
N GLY A 35 0.99 -0.05 -12.61
CA GLY A 35 -0.42 0.18 -12.37
C GLY A 35 -1.17 -1.11 -12.03
N ILE A 36 -2.49 -1.10 -12.18
CA ILE A 36 -3.34 -2.30 -12.03
C ILE A 36 -3.67 -2.92 -13.40
N GLY A 37 -4.07 -4.20 -13.37
CA GLY A 37 -4.60 -4.89 -14.53
C GLY A 37 -5.98 -4.37 -14.98
N ARG A 38 -6.59 -5.08 -15.93
CA ARG A 38 -7.94 -4.77 -16.44
C ARG A 38 -9.05 -5.44 -15.63
N ASP A 39 -8.75 -5.92 -14.44
CA ASP A 39 -9.73 -6.56 -13.57
C ASP A 39 -10.81 -5.55 -13.18
N ILE A 40 -12.07 -5.99 -13.26
CA ILE A 40 -13.21 -5.18 -12.85
C ILE A 40 -13.20 -5.11 -11.32
N PRO A 41 -13.28 -3.89 -10.73
CA PRO A 41 -13.38 -3.76 -9.29
C PRO A 41 -14.60 -4.53 -8.74
N PRO A 42 -14.48 -5.16 -7.56
CA PRO A 42 -15.63 -5.79 -6.90
C PRO A 42 -16.76 -4.78 -6.66
N GLU A 43 -18.01 -5.19 -6.85
CA GLU A 43 -19.18 -4.32 -6.66
C GLU A 43 -19.20 -3.63 -5.30
N ALA A 44 -18.92 -4.37 -4.22
CA ALA A 44 -18.82 -3.82 -2.87
C ALA A 44 -17.76 -2.71 -2.76
N GLY A 45 -16.63 -2.83 -3.48
CA GLY A 45 -15.62 -1.78 -3.55
C GLY A 45 -16.15 -0.52 -4.25
N GLY A 46 -16.90 -0.71 -5.33
CA GLY A 46 -17.57 0.38 -6.06
C GLY A 46 -18.60 1.10 -5.19
N GLU A 47 -19.40 0.37 -4.40
CA GLU A 47 -20.37 0.94 -3.48
C GLU A 47 -19.71 1.79 -2.39
N LEU A 48 -18.67 1.25 -1.75
CA LEU A 48 -17.89 1.99 -0.75
C LEU A 48 -17.26 3.26 -1.34
N ALA A 49 -16.73 3.17 -2.55
CA ALA A 49 -16.14 4.32 -3.24
C ALA A 49 -17.20 5.39 -3.58
N ARG A 50 -18.42 5.00 -3.97
CA ARG A 50 -19.52 5.95 -4.21
C ARG A 50 -20.00 6.64 -2.95
N ARG A 51 -20.01 5.94 -1.81
CA ARG A 51 -20.41 6.51 -0.50
C ARG A 51 -19.39 7.49 0.06
N ALA A 52 -18.11 7.32 -0.29
CA ALA A 52 -17.05 8.19 0.20
C ALA A 52 -17.25 9.63 -0.28
N ARG A 53 -17.28 10.58 0.66
CA ARG A 53 -17.31 12.01 0.37
C ARG A 53 -15.95 12.50 -0.12
N ILE A 54 -14.89 12.04 0.53
CA ILE A 54 -13.51 12.34 0.16
C ILE A 54 -12.77 11.04 -0.17
N THR A 55 -11.93 11.11 -1.18
CA THR A 55 -10.97 10.06 -1.49
C THR A 55 -9.54 10.58 -1.39
N VAL A 56 -8.68 9.82 -0.76
CA VAL A 56 -7.25 10.11 -0.65
C VAL A 56 -6.44 8.89 -1.09
N SER A 57 -5.21 9.10 -1.50
CA SER A 57 -4.37 8.03 -2.05
C SER A 57 -2.91 8.19 -1.70
N SER A 58 -2.18 7.09 -1.68
CA SER A 58 -0.74 7.12 -1.86
C SER A 58 -0.39 7.51 -3.30
N PRO A 59 0.83 8.04 -3.56
CA PRO A 59 1.26 8.39 -4.91
C PRO A 59 1.60 7.18 -5.80
N LEU A 60 1.63 5.96 -5.25
CA LEU A 60 2.00 4.79 -6.03
C LEU A 60 1.00 4.51 -7.17
N PRO A 61 1.48 4.24 -8.39
CA PRO A 61 0.64 4.11 -9.58
C PRO A 61 -0.53 3.14 -9.42
N ARG A 62 -0.33 2.02 -8.73
CA ARG A 62 -1.38 1.03 -8.47
C ARG A 62 -2.53 1.54 -7.60
N ALA A 63 -2.26 2.46 -6.65
CA ALA A 63 -3.30 3.07 -5.83
C ALA A 63 -4.11 4.09 -6.64
N LEU A 64 -3.44 4.96 -7.39
CA LEU A 64 -4.06 5.95 -8.26
C LEU A 64 -4.90 5.27 -9.36
N ALA A 65 -4.35 4.24 -10.01
CA ALA A 65 -5.06 3.48 -11.03
C ALA A 65 -6.30 2.75 -10.45
N SER A 66 -6.23 2.29 -9.19
CA SER A 66 -7.37 1.66 -8.51
C SER A 66 -8.50 2.65 -8.24
N LEU A 67 -8.19 3.87 -7.80
CA LEU A 67 -9.20 4.92 -7.65
C LEU A 67 -9.85 5.28 -8.98
N LYS A 68 -9.04 5.45 -10.03
CA LYS A 68 -9.53 5.73 -11.38
C LYS A 68 -10.45 4.62 -11.89
N ALA A 69 -10.13 3.35 -11.64
CA ALA A 69 -10.97 2.21 -12.00
C ALA A 69 -12.32 2.21 -11.26
N LEU A 70 -12.38 2.81 -10.06
CA LEU A 70 -13.60 3.02 -9.28
C LEU A 70 -14.35 4.31 -9.68
N GLY A 71 -13.88 5.03 -10.72
CA GLY A 71 -14.46 6.30 -11.15
C GLY A 71 -14.27 7.45 -10.15
N ARG A 72 -13.19 7.40 -9.35
CA ARG A 72 -12.89 8.40 -8.32
C ARG A 72 -11.54 9.05 -8.58
N GLU A 73 -11.44 10.34 -8.22
CA GLU A 73 -10.19 11.10 -8.22
C GLU A 73 -9.81 11.46 -6.78
N PRO A 74 -8.53 11.36 -6.40
CA PRO A 74 -8.11 11.69 -5.04
C PRO A 74 -8.09 13.20 -4.82
N ARG A 75 -8.69 13.66 -3.71
CA ARG A 75 -8.56 15.05 -3.23
C ARG A 75 -7.16 15.33 -2.68
N LEU A 76 -6.52 14.32 -2.09
CA LEU A 76 -5.17 14.40 -1.55
C LEU A 76 -4.38 13.17 -1.98
N ILE A 77 -3.15 13.40 -2.44
CA ILE A 77 -2.14 12.38 -2.70
C ILE A 77 -0.97 12.68 -1.78
N ASP A 78 -0.62 11.74 -0.90
CA ASP A 78 0.45 11.95 0.07
C ASP A 78 1.26 10.67 0.32
N GLU A 79 2.58 10.82 0.44
CA GLU A 79 3.53 9.75 0.77
C GLU A 79 3.28 9.13 2.15
N VAL A 80 2.61 9.85 3.05
CA VAL A 80 2.24 9.33 4.37
C VAL A 80 1.42 8.05 4.26
N PHE A 81 0.70 7.85 3.15
CA PHE A 81 -0.13 6.68 2.86
C PHE A 81 0.60 5.57 2.08
N SER A 82 1.86 5.78 1.71
CA SER A 82 2.64 4.80 0.95
C SER A 82 2.92 3.52 1.74
N GLU A 83 3.08 2.40 1.03
CA GLU A 83 3.37 1.11 1.67
C GLU A 83 4.67 1.16 2.49
N ALA A 84 4.71 0.42 3.57
CA ALA A 84 5.95 0.19 4.32
C ALA A 84 6.92 -0.63 3.46
N ALA A 85 8.06 -0.02 3.12
CA ALA A 85 9.06 -0.65 2.27
C ALA A 85 9.58 -1.97 2.86
N LEU A 86 9.97 -2.89 1.98
CA LEU A 86 10.58 -4.17 2.37
C LEU A 86 12.10 -4.02 2.44
N PRO A 87 12.74 -4.45 3.53
CA PRO A 87 14.19 -4.57 3.55
C PRO A 87 14.61 -5.72 2.64
N VAL A 88 15.65 -5.50 1.84
CA VAL A 88 16.24 -6.55 1.02
C VAL A 88 17.57 -6.97 1.63
N TYR A 89 17.69 -8.26 1.93
CA TYR A 89 18.90 -8.85 2.50
C TYR A 89 19.56 -9.79 1.47
N PRO A 90 20.89 -9.75 1.34
CA PRO A 90 21.60 -10.70 0.50
C PRO A 90 21.58 -12.08 1.17
N LEU A 91 20.80 -12.98 0.60
CA LEU A 91 20.70 -14.38 1.02
C LEU A 91 21.19 -15.26 -0.14
N PRO A 92 22.51 -15.56 -0.21
CA PRO A 92 23.08 -16.28 -1.34
C PRO A 92 22.61 -17.74 -1.38
N GLY A 93 22.61 -18.31 -2.58
CA GLY A 93 22.27 -19.72 -2.81
C GLY A 93 20.79 -20.06 -2.79
N LEU A 94 19.91 -19.11 -2.50
CA LEU A 94 18.47 -19.32 -2.45
C LEU A 94 17.75 -18.58 -3.59
N ARG A 95 16.84 -19.28 -4.25
CA ARG A 95 15.94 -18.72 -5.27
C ARG A 95 14.50 -18.99 -4.88
N LEU A 96 13.72 -17.94 -4.67
CA LEU A 96 12.31 -18.04 -4.29
C LEU A 96 11.44 -17.21 -5.25
N SER A 97 10.13 -17.45 -5.19
CA SER A 97 9.18 -16.57 -5.85
C SER A 97 9.23 -15.17 -5.21
N PRO A 98 8.95 -14.09 -5.97
CA PRO A 98 8.86 -12.74 -5.41
C PRO A 98 7.91 -12.65 -4.22
N ALA A 99 6.80 -13.37 -4.26
CA ALA A 99 5.85 -13.42 -3.15
C ALA A 99 6.45 -14.05 -1.88
N SER A 100 7.22 -15.14 -2.04
CA SER A 100 7.91 -15.80 -0.91
C SER A 100 8.99 -14.90 -0.32
N TRP A 101 9.76 -14.20 -1.17
CA TRP A 101 10.71 -13.18 -0.71
C TRP A 101 10.02 -12.05 0.04
N ALA A 102 8.90 -11.55 -0.50
CA ALA A 102 8.15 -10.48 0.17
C ALA A 102 7.65 -10.89 1.56
N VAL A 103 7.18 -12.14 1.70
CA VAL A 103 6.77 -12.69 3.02
C VAL A 103 7.98 -12.78 3.95
N LEU A 104 9.09 -13.38 3.50
CA LEU A 104 10.30 -13.53 4.31
C LEU A 104 10.84 -12.18 4.79
N PHE A 105 11.02 -11.23 3.89
CA PHE A 105 11.51 -9.89 4.24
C PHE A 105 10.52 -9.13 5.12
N ARG A 106 9.21 -9.34 4.96
CA ARG A 106 8.21 -8.74 5.85
C ARG A 106 8.29 -9.32 7.27
N VAL A 107 8.50 -10.63 7.41
CA VAL A 107 8.72 -11.25 8.72
C VAL A 107 9.99 -10.71 9.36
N MET A 108 11.10 -10.63 8.62
CA MET A 108 12.35 -10.05 9.09
C MET A 108 12.16 -8.60 9.56
N TRP A 109 11.44 -7.80 8.79
CA TRP A 109 11.11 -6.41 9.14
C TRP A 109 10.27 -6.31 10.42
N LEU A 110 9.27 -7.18 10.59
CA LEU A 110 8.46 -7.25 11.82
C LEU A 110 9.29 -7.66 13.04
N CYS A 111 10.35 -8.43 12.84
CA CYS A 111 11.34 -8.78 13.86
C CYS A 111 12.37 -7.67 14.14
N GLY A 112 12.22 -6.49 13.52
CA GLY A 112 13.10 -5.34 13.75
C GLY A 112 14.26 -5.19 12.77
N LEU A 113 14.36 -6.06 11.75
CA LEU A 113 15.39 -5.98 10.74
C LEU A 113 14.95 -5.02 9.63
N SER A 114 15.47 -3.78 9.61
CA SER A 114 15.03 -2.69 8.73
C SER A 114 16.19 -2.07 7.93
N ARG A 115 16.99 -2.92 7.30
CA ARG A 115 18.13 -2.46 6.49
C ARG A 115 17.68 -1.54 5.35
N ASN A 116 18.21 -0.31 5.33
CA ASN A 116 17.97 0.71 4.29
C ASN A 116 16.49 1.09 4.06
N VAL A 117 15.60 0.77 4.98
CA VAL A 117 14.19 1.15 4.95
C VAL A 117 13.73 1.67 6.31
N GLU A 118 12.56 2.29 6.37
CA GLU A 118 11.98 2.70 7.65
C GLU A 118 11.78 1.49 8.58
N SER A 119 12.06 1.67 9.87
CA SER A 119 11.79 0.65 10.88
C SER A 119 10.29 0.52 11.14
N LEU A 120 9.87 -0.60 11.76
CA LEU A 120 8.49 -0.78 12.21
C LEU A 120 8.03 0.35 13.15
N THR A 121 8.92 0.87 13.99
CA THR A 121 8.64 2.00 14.90
C THR A 121 8.36 3.29 14.11
N LEU A 122 9.15 3.57 13.08
CA LEU A 122 8.93 4.74 12.21
C LEU A 122 7.66 4.57 11.38
N ALA A 123 7.40 3.38 10.84
CA ALA A 123 6.18 3.08 10.10
C ALA A 123 4.92 3.26 10.97
N LYS A 124 4.95 2.83 12.25
CA LYS A 124 3.86 3.08 13.20
C LYS A 124 3.67 4.57 13.48
N ARG A 125 4.76 5.34 13.60
CA ARG A 125 4.66 6.81 13.75
C ARG A 125 3.99 7.45 12.53
N ARG A 126 4.40 7.04 11.33
CA ARG A 126 3.79 7.49 10.07
C ARG A 126 2.32 7.07 9.95
N ALA A 127 1.97 5.86 10.38
CA ALA A 127 0.59 5.38 10.43
C ALA A 127 -0.29 6.24 11.36
N ARG A 128 0.25 6.65 12.52
CA ARG A 128 -0.45 7.57 13.45
C ARG A 128 -0.69 8.95 12.82
N GLN A 129 0.29 9.48 12.08
CA GLN A 129 0.12 10.73 11.34
C GLN A 129 -0.96 10.58 10.25
N ALA A 130 -0.93 9.47 9.51
CA ALA A 130 -1.93 9.17 8.49
C ALA A 130 -3.34 9.04 9.09
N ALA A 131 -3.49 8.32 10.21
CA ALA A 131 -4.77 8.18 10.91
C ALA A 131 -5.30 9.55 11.37
N GLY A 132 -4.45 10.38 11.97
CA GLY A 132 -4.82 11.75 12.38
C GLY A 132 -5.31 12.60 11.21
N ALA A 133 -4.63 12.55 10.07
CA ALA A 133 -5.04 13.26 8.85
C ALA A 133 -6.41 12.79 8.36
N LEU A 134 -6.67 11.47 8.31
CA LEU A 134 -7.96 10.90 7.90
C LEU A 134 -9.09 11.29 8.86
N ILE A 135 -8.82 11.26 10.16
CA ILE A 135 -9.79 11.66 11.20
C ILE A 135 -10.16 13.14 11.06
N ASN A 136 -9.17 14.01 10.87
CA ASN A 136 -9.41 15.43 10.68
C ASN A 136 -10.28 15.69 9.45
N MET A 137 -9.96 15.07 8.31
CA MET A 137 -10.75 15.20 7.09
C MET A 137 -12.20 14.71 7.29
N ALA A 138 -12.38 13.58 8.00
CA ALA A 138 -13.70 13.02 8.25
C ALA A 138 -14.56 13.91 9.18
N ASN A 139 -13.93 14.68 10.06
CA ASN A 139 -14.61 15.62 10.95
C ASN A 139 -14.93 16.95 10.25
N GLU A 140 -14.02 17.46 9.41
CA GLU A 140 -14.18 18.74 8.71
C GLU A 140 -15.24 18.68 7.61
N ASP A 141 -15.30 17.59 6.86
CA ASP A 141 -16.16 17.45 5.69
C ASP A 141 -17.48 16.69 5.96
N ASP A 142 -17.72 16.28 7.19
CA ASP A 142 -18.94 15.57 7.64
C ASP A 142 -19.37 14.43 6.71
N GLY A 143 -18.46 13.49 6.47
CA GLY A 143 -18.74 12.33 5.61
C GLY A 143 -17.63 11.27 5.59
N PRO A 144 -17.90 10.12 4.95
CA PRO A 144 -16.93 9.05 4.86
C PRO A 144 -15.69 9.46 4.06
N VAL A 145 -14.50 9.16 4.60
CA VAL A 145 -13.21 9.33 3.92
C VAL A 145 -12.71 7.95 3.48
N LEU A 146 -12.37 7.80 2.20
CA LEU A 146 -11.79 6.60 1.65
C LEU A 146 -10.29 6.81 1.38
N LEU A 147 -9.47 5.98 1.99
CA LEU A 147 -8.05 5.84 1.66
C LEU A 147 -7.85 4.67 0.70
N MET A 148 -7.36 4.96 -0.51
CA MET A 148 -6.78 3.94 -1.39
C MET A 148 -5.31 3.77 -1.06
N GLY A 149 -5.00 2.73 -0.31
CA GLY A 149 -3.66 2.48 0.24
C GLY A 149 -3.17 1.05 -0.01
N HIS A 150 -2.42 0.55 0.96
CA HIS A 150 -1.61 -0.67 0.84
C HIS A 150 -1.80 -1.60 2.02
N GLY A 151 -1.44 -2.88 1.81
CA GLY A 151 -1.77 -3.93 2.77
C GLY A 151 -1.19 -3.74 4.17
N MET A 152 0.10 -3.45 4.29
CA MET A 152 0.73 -3.30 5.61
C MET A 152 0.40 -1.94 6.23
N MET A 153 0.49 -0.85 5.45
CA MET A 153 0.21 0.49 5.97
C MET A 153 -1.23 0.63 6.43
N ASN A 154 -2.23 0.13 5.68
CA ASN A 154 -3.62 0.15 6.10
C ASN A 154 -3.84 -0.62 7.42
N ARG A 155 -3.13 -1.73 7.63
CA ARG A 155 -3.19 -2.48 8.91
C ARG A 155 -2.59 -1.70 10.08
N LEU A 156 -1.55 -0.92 9.84
CA LEU A 156 -0.97 -0.05 10.88
C LEU A 156 -1.90 1.11 11.20
N ILE A 157 -2.46 1.77 10.18
CA ILE A 157 -3.41 2.89 10.33
C ILE A 157 -4.66 2.43 11.08
N ALA A 158 -5.20 1.24 10.77
CA ALA A 158 -6.40 0.71 11.43
C ALA A 158 -6.22 0.40 12.93
N LYS A 159 -5.00 0.45 13.45
CA LYS A 159 -4.69 0.19 14.88
C LYS A 159 -4.53 1.47 15.69
N GLU A 160 -4.52 2.61 15.04
CA GLU A 160 -4.37 3.93 15.67
C GLU A 160 -5.73 4.59 15.89
#